data_bc898eac58dda121347b625e9d6af603
#
_entry.id   bc898eac58dda121347b625e9d6af603
#
_cell.length_a   1.000
_cell.length_b   1.000
_cell.length_c   1.000
_cell.angle_alpha   90.00
_cell.angle_beta   90.00
_cell.angle_gamma   90.00
#
_symmetry.space_group_name_H-M   'P 1'
#
loop_
_entity.id
_entity.type
_entity.pdbx_description
1 polymer ?
#
loop_
_entity_poly.entity_id
_entity_poly.type
_entity_poly.pdbx_seq_one_letter_code
_entity_poly.pdbx_strand_id
1 'polypeptide(L)'
;MIKSFIKTKLLHFLIFIAYRFNKTKVVGEENINNINSFILVTWHGKCLGVMEHFRQRNYHVLISQSRDGDIISNISKKYGYSLFRGSSNRGGKEAMGEMHEFFSLNPSGKLIITPDGPTGPEHRVKPGAFLLAKKSLRPIVPVIVDVKNSWKFKNWHTFYFSKPFSKMSVVYGKPLYFDKNESLEAGTEKIEKA
;
A
#
# COMPACT_ATOMS: atom_id res chain seq x y z
N MET A 1 8.49 24.08 -11.61
CA MET A 1 8.60 23.81 -10.17
C MET A 1 7.43 24.35 -9.36
N ILE A 2 7.08 25.63 -9.39
CA ILE A 2 6.00 26.25 -8.58
C ILE A 2 4.63 25.60 -8.80
N LYS A 3 4.21 25.33 -10.04
CA LYS A 3 2.92 24.67 -10.36
C LYS A 3 2.80 23.26 -9.75
N SER A 4 3.88 22.47 -9.70
CA SER A 4 3.90 21.15 -9.11
C SER A 4 3.80 21.22 -7.57
N PHE A 5 4.48 22.17 -6.96
CA PHE A 5 4.43 22.41 -5.51
C PHE A 5 3.03 22.82 -5.03
N ILE A 6 2.37 23.73 -5.77
CA ILE A 6 1.00 24.16 -5.46
C ILE A 6 0.03 22.97 -5.59
N LYS A 7 0.13 22.19 -6.67
CA LYS A 7 -0.69 20.98 -6.86
C LYS A 7 -0.52 19.98 -5.71
N THR A 8 0.71 19.73 -5.27
CA THR A 8 0.99 18.81 -4.16
C THR A 8 0.41 19.33 -2.85
N LYS A 9 0.52 20.63 -2.54
CA LYS A 9 -0.07 21.23 -1.33
C LYS A 9 -1.59 21.15 -1.35
N LEU A 10 -2.21 21.50 -2.48
CA LEU A 10 -3.67 21.45 -2.63
C LEU A 10 -4.18 20.01 -2.50
N LEU A 11 -3.56 19.05 -3.19
CA LEU A 11 -3.94 17.64 -3.12
C LEU A 11 -3.80 17.10 -1.69
N HIS A 12 -2.69 17.40 -1.01
CA HIS A 12 -2.50 17.04 0.39
C HIS A 12 -3.60 17.60 1.29
N PHE A 13 -3.96 18.87 1.12
CA PHE A 13 -5.03 19.51 1.89
C PHE A 13 -6.39 18.86 1.62
N LEU A 14 -6.71 18.57 0.35
CA LEU A 14 -7.95 17.89 -0.03
C LEU A 14 -8.04 16.48 0.58
N ILE A 15 -6.95 15.71 0.54
CA ILE A 15 -6.89 14.38 1.17
C ILE A 15 -7.09 14.52 2.69
N PHE A 16 -6.40 15.46 3.32
CA PHE A 16 -6.53 15.71 4.76
C PHE A 16 -7.98 15.99 5.14
N ILE A 17 -8.66 16.94 4.48
CA ILE A 17 -10.08 17.26 4.76
C ILE A 17 -10.98 16.06 4.51
N ALA A 18 -10.75 15.34 3.40
CA ALA A 18 -11.58 14.20 3.01
C ALA A 18 -11.56 13.05 4.03
N TYR A 19 -10.44 12.81 4.68
CA TYR A 19 -10.28 11.66 5.57
C TYR A 19 -10.29 12.00 7.06
N ARG A 20 -9.92 13.23 7.45
CA ARG A 20 -9.72 13.65 8.85
C ARG A 20 -10.94 13.48 9.74
N PHE A 21 -12.11 13.69 9.19
CA PHE A 21 -13.37 13.69 9.94
C PHE A 21 -14.18 12.40 9.77
N ASN A 22 -13.60 11.37 9.17
CA ASN A 22 -14.26 10.09 9.00
C ASN A 22 -14.32 9.32 10.32
N LYS A 23 -15.44 8.66 10.57
CA LYS A 23 -15.57 7.70 11.67
C LYS A 23 -14.97 6.37 11.23
N THR A 24 -13.84 6.00 11.82
CA THR A 24 -13.11 4.79 11.46
C THR A 24 -13.47 3.63 12.39
N LYS A 25 -13.82 2.47 11.79
CA LYS A 25 -13.94 1.18 12.47
C LYS A 25 -12.79 0.29 11.98
N VAL A 26 -12.06 -0.33 12.91
CA VAL A 26 -11.00 -1.30 12.60
C VAL A 26 -11.52 -2.70 12.90
N VAL A 27 -11.22 -3.66 12.03
CA VAL A 27 -11.62 -5.08 12.14
C VAL A 27 -10.43 -5.94 11.78
N GLY A 28 -10.19 -7.00 12.54
CA GLY A 28 -9.11 -7.96 12.27
C GLY A 28 -7.72 -7.47 12.70
N GLU A 29 -7.61 -6.40 13.50
CA GLU A 29 -6.31 -5.89 13.98
C GLU A 29 -5.57 -6.95 14.80
N GLU A 30 -6.31 -7.83 15.48
CA GLU A 30 -5.78 -9.00 16.20
C GLU A 30 -4.94 -9.93 15.32
N ASN A 31 -5.17 -9.95 14.02
CA ASN A 31 -4.41 -10.75 13.06
C ASN A 31 -2.92 -10.37 12.99
N ILE A 32 -2.56 -9.17 13.43
CA ILE A 32 -1.18 -8.66 13.37
C ILE A 32 -0.55 -8.43 14.75
N ASN A 33 -1.27 -8.64 15.86
CA ASN A 33 -0.78 -8.33 17.21
C ASN A 33 0.53 -9.04 17.57
N ASN A 34 0.75 -10.25 17.04
CA ASN A 34 1.92 -11.06 17.34
C ASN A 34 2.94 -11.06 16.17
N ILE A 35 2.80 -10.13 15.22
CA ILE A 35 3.65 -10.06 14.02
C ILE A 35 4.37 -8.72 14.00
N ASN A 36 5.67 -8.74 14.30
CA ASN A 36 6.46 -7.51 14.35
C ASN A 36 6.79 -6.95 12.97
N SER A 37 6.96 -7.83 11.97
CA SER A 37 7.44 -7.46 10.63
C SER A 37 6.63 -8.17 9.55
N PHE A 38 6.08 -7.40 8.61
CA PHE A 38 5.18 -7.91 7.57
C PHE A 38 5.08 -6.96 6.37
N ILE A 39 4.50 -7.48 5.29
CA ILE A 39 4.17 -6.73 4.09
C ILE A 39 2.65 -6.55 4.04
N LEU A 40 2.17 -5.31 4.16
CA LEU A 40 0.77 -4.99 3.89
C LEU A 40 0.53 -4.92 2.38
N VAL A 41 -0.51 -5.57 1.90
CA VAL A 41 -0.97 -5.42 0.52
C VAL A 41 -2.37 -4.83 0.48
N THR A 42 -2.58 -3.91 -0.45
CA THR A 42 -3.88 -3.29 -0.72
C THR A 42 -4.02 -2.99 -2.20
N TRP A 43 -5.24 -3.03 -2.72
CA TRP A 43 -5.47 -2.68 -4.11
C TRP A 43 -5.19 -1.19 -4.38
N HIS A 44 -4.65 -0.89 -5.55
CA HIS A 44 -4.23 0.47 -5.91
C HIS A 44 -5.38 1.50 -5.75
N GLY A 45 -6.59 1.13 -6.13
CA GLY A 45 -7.77 1.97 -5.98
C GLY A 45 -8.13 2.34 -4.52
N LYS A 46 -7.68 1.56 -3.55
CA LYS A 46 -7.95 1.77 -2.10
C LYS A 46 -6.76 2.40 -1.35
N CYS A 47 -5.64 2.65 -2.02
CA CYS A 47 -4.37 3.03 -1.39
C CYS A 47 -4.44 4.34 -0.56
N LEU A 48 -5.25 5.32 -0.93
CA LEU A 48 -5.34 6.59 -0.17
C LEU A 48 -5.90 6.39 1.24
N GLY A 49 -6.93 5.56 1.38
CA GLY A 49 -7.48 5.23 2.70
C GLY A 49 -6.47 4.51 3.58
N VAL A 50 -5.70 3.59 2.98
CA VAL A 50 -4.60 2.89 3.66
C VAL A 50 -3.51 3.87 4.07
N MET A 51 -3.07 4.75 3.17
CA MET A 51 -2.06 5.76 3.47
C MET A 51 -2.49 6.72 4.58
N GLU A 52 -3.77 7.11 4.62
CA GLU A 52 -4.28 7.96 5.70
C GLU A 52 -4.34 7.21 7.04
N HIS A 53 -4.77 5.95 7.03
CA HIS A 53 -4.88 5.16 8.26
C HIS A 53 -3.52 4.87 8.91
N PHE A 54 -2.50 4.57 8.11
CA PHE A 54 -1.16 4.20 8.60
C PHE A 54 -0.18 5.38 8.71
N ARG A 55 -0.62 6.61 8.48
CA ARG A 55 0.23 7.80 8.60
C ARG A 55 0.87 7.89 9.99
N GLN A 56 2.10 8.39 10.07
CA GLN A 56 2.87 8.57 11.32
C GLN A 56 3.08 7.28 12.13
N ARG A 57 3.04 6.11 11.47
CA ARG A 57 3.24 4.80 12.12
C ARG A 57 4.52 4.08 11.68
N ASN A 58 5.48 4.80 11.12
CA ASN A 58 6.80 4.28 10.68
C ASN A 58 6.70 3.14 9.65
N TYR A 59 5.77 3.26 8.70
CA TYR A 59 5.70 2.34 7.57
C TYR A 59 6.57 2.80 6.41
N HIS A 60 7.06 1.83 5.65
CA HIS A 60 7.62 2.05 4.32
C HIS A 60 6.53 1.85 3.27
N VAL A 61 6.69 2.46 2.10
CA VAL A 61 5.78 2.27 0.97
C VAL A 61 6.55 2.20 -0.34
N LEU A 62 6.16 1.27 -1.22
CA LEU A 62 6.70 1.18 -2.57
C LEU A 62 5.92 2.11 -3.50
N ILE A 63 6.62 3.05 -4.14
CA ILE A 63 6.02 4.03 -5.06
C ILE A 63 6.76 4.01 -6.40
N SER A 64 6.00 4.03 -7.50
CA SER A 64 6.57 4.03 -8.85
C SER A 64 7.44 5.26 -9.14
N GLN A 65 8.41 5.09 -10.07
CA GLN A 65 9.26 6.17 -10.58
C GLN A 65 8.57 6.92 -11.74
N SER A 66 7.33 7.35 -11.54
CA SER A 66 6.53 8.12 -12.49
C SER A 66 6.29 9.55 -11.99
N ARG A 67 5.81 10.44 -12.86
CA ARG A 67 5.45 11.82 -12.47
C ARG A 67 4.37 11.85 -11.38
N ASP A 68 3.36 10.98 -11.48
CA ASP A 68 2.32 10.86 -10.45
C ASP A 68 2.90 10.26 -9.17
N GLY A 69 3.81 9.28 -9.30
CA GLY A 69 4.57 8.73 -8.19
C GLY A 69 5.40 9.79 -7.45
N ASP A 70 5.93 10.80 -8.14
CA ASP A 70 6.66 11.90 -7.48
C ASP A 70 5.74 12.77 -6.60
N ILE A 71 4.52 13.04 -7.07
CA ILE A 71 3.53 13.78 -6.28
C ILE A 71 3.14 12.99 -5.04
N ILE A 72 2.82 11.70 -5.20
CA ILE A 72 2.47 10.81 -4.09
C ILE A 72 3.65 10.63 -3.12
N SER A 73 4.87 10.52 -3.62
CA SER A 73 6.08 10.45 -2.79
C SER A 73 6.22 11.66 -1.84
N ASN A 74 5.96 12.87 -2.35
CA ASN A 74 6.02 14.07 -1.54
C ASN A 74 4.91 14.11 -0.46
N ILE A 75 3.73 13.59 -0.76
CA ILE A 75 2.63 13.46 0.21
C ILE A 75 2.97 12.40 1.25
N SER A 76 3.46 11.24 0.82
CA SER A 76 3.83 10.11 1.70
C SER A 76 4.90 10.52 2.72
N LYS A 77 5.94 11.26 2.29
CA LYS A 77 6.95 11.80 3.22
C LYS A 77 6.35 12.69 4.29
N LYS A 78 5.38 13.56 3.94
CA LYS A 78 4.66 14.39 4.93
C LYS A 78 3.81 13.56 5.88
N TYR A 79 3.34 12.39 5.45
CA TYR A 79 2.61 11.43 6.27
C TYR A 79 3.52 10.54 7.14
N GLY A 80 4.84 10.77 7.10
CA GLY A 80 5.81 10.03 7.90
C GLY A 80 6.18 8.67 7.32
N TYR A 81 5.95 8.45 6.02
CA TYR A 81 6.40 7.24 5.34
C TYR A 81 7.84 7.35 4.86
N SER A 82 8.59 6.26 5.01
CA SER A 82 9.82 6.02 4.25
C SER A 82 9.48 5.37 2.90
N LEU A 83 10.29 5.65 1.87
CA LEU A 83 9.94 5.29 0.50
C LEU A 83 10.95 4.34 -0.13
N PHE A 84 10.44 3.31 -0.80
CA PHE A 84 11.16 2.61 -1.87
C PHE A 84 10.61 3.07 -3.22
N ARG A 85 11.50 3.25 -4.21
CA ARG A 85 11.12 3.81 -5.51
C ARG A 85 11.33 2.79 -6.61
N GLY A 86 10.23 2.24 -7.09
CA GLY A 86 10.24 1.26 -8.19
C GLY A 86 8.85 0.72 -8.51
N SER A 87 8.77 -0.01 -9.60
CA SER A 87 7.56 -0.74 -10.03
C SER A 87 7.97 -1.88 -10.97
N SER A 88 7.02 -2.75 -11.33
CA SER A 88 7.24 -3.77 -12.36
C SER A 88 7.72 -3.22 -13.70
N ASN A 89 7.46 -1.94 -13.98
CA ASN A 89 7.80 -1.32 -15.25
C ASN A 89 9.14 -0.57 -15.23
N ARG A 90 9.58 -0.11 -14.04
CA ARG A 90 10.82 0.68 -13.92
C ARG A 90 11.38 0.59 -12.50
N GLY A 91 12.68 0.30 -12.37
CA GLY A 91 13.39 0.25 -11.09
C GLY A 91 12.93 -0.85 -10.14
N GLY A 92 12.24 -1.89 -10.64
CA GLY A 92 11.66 -2.93 -9.79
C GLY A 92 12.70 -3.88 -9.21
N LYS A 93 13.78 -4.14 -9.94
CA LYS A 93 14.86 -5.04 -9.48
C LYS A 93 15.67 -4.40 -8.35
N GLU A 94 16.00 -3.14 -8.52
CA GLU A 94 16.73 -2.33 -7.52
C GLU A 94 15.88 -2.18 -6.25
N ALA A 95 14.61 -1.76 -6.39
CA ALA A 95 13.69 -1.65 -5.26
C ALA A 95 13.49 -3.00 -4.54
N MET A 96 13.47 -4.13 -5.26
CA MET A 96 13.39 -5.46 -4.65
C MET A 96 14.63 -5.75 -3.78
N GLY A 97 15.81 -5.39 -4.25
CA GLY A 97 17.06 -5.51 -3.48
C GLY A 97 17.02 -4.68 -2.21
N GLU A 98 16.67 -3.40 -2.31
CA GLU A 98 16.56 -2.47 -1.18
C GLU A 98 15.51 -2.93 -0.14
N MET A 99 14.35 -3.38 -0.59
CA MET A 99 13.29 -3.88 0.31
C MET A 99 13.71 -5.19 1.02
N HIS A 100 14.43 -6.08 0.33
CA HIS A 100 14.93 -7.29 0.95
C HIS A 100 16.00 -6.99 1.99
N GLU A 101 16.96 -6.12 1.69
CA GLU A 101 17.97 -5.64 2.64
C GLU A 101 17.34 -4.97 3.85
N PHE A 102 16.34 -4.11 3.62
CA PHE A 102 15.55 -3.48 4.68
C PHE A 102 14.99 -4.51 5.66
N PHE A 103 14.33 -5.58 5.17
CA PHE A 103 13.79 -6.62 6.04
C PHE A 103 14.85 -7.45 6.76
N SER A 104 16.04 -7.59 6.17
CA SER A 104 17.17 -8.27 6.79
C SER A 104 17.74 -7.48 7.97
N LEU A 105 17.76 -6.16 7.87
CA LEU A 105 18.32 -5.25 8.88
C LEU A 105 17.27 -4.79 9.91
N ASN A 106 15.96 -4.94 9.63
CA ASN A 106 14.89 -4.40 10.47
C ASN A 106 13.90 -5.50 10.91
N PRO A 107 14.08 -6.08 12.10
CA PRO A 107 13.18 -7.12 12.62
C PRO A 107 11.74 -6.67 12.81
N SER A 108 11.48 -5.36 12.88
CA SER A 108 10.16 -4.75 13.01
C SER A 108 9.74 -4.00 11.74
N GLY A 109 10.33 -4.32 10.61
CA GLY A 109 10.06 -3.67 9.32
C GLY A 109 8.62 -3.87 8.86
N LYS A 110 7.98 -2.78 8.41
CA LYS A 110 6.61 -2.78 7.89
C LYS A 110 6.58 -2.07 6.55
N LEU A 111 6.07 -2.73 5.54
CA LEU A 111 6.05 -2.23 4.16
C LEU A 111 4.65 -2.34 3.57
N ILE A 112 4.20 -1.32 2.85
CA ILE A 112 2.93 -1.31 2.11
C ILE A 112 3.22 -1.40 0.61
N ILE A 113 2.54 -2.33 -0.06
CA ILE A 113 2.63 -2.54 -1.51
C ILE A 113 1.22 -2.58 -2.11
N THR A 114 1.04 -1.97 -3.29
CA THR A 114 -0.13 -2.21 -4.14
C THR A 114 0.22 -3.29 -5.17
N PRO A 115 -0.28 -4.54 -4.99
CA PRO A 115 0.22 -5.69 -5.74
C PRO A 115 -0.19 -5.69 -7.21
N ASP A 116 -1.27 -4.98 -7.58
CA ASP A 116 -1.70 -4.75 -8.96
C ASP A 116 -0.83 -3.71 -9.70
N GLY A 117 -0.04 -2.94 -8.95
CA GLY A 117 0.92 -1.98 -9.49
C GLY A 117 0.27 -0.75 -10.13
N PRO A 118 1.09 0.15 -10.73
CA PRO A 118 0.61 1.46 -11.22
C PRO A 118 -0.15 1.39 -12.56
N THR A 119 -0.13 0.26 -13.25
CA THR A 119 -0.73 0.08 -14.58
C THR A 119 -1.72 -1.08 -14.66
N GLY A 120 -2.00 -1.75 -13.55
CA GLY A 120 -2.92 -2.88 -13.47
C GLY A 120 -2.49 -4.13 -14.27
N PRO A 121 -3.42 -4.97 -14.66
CA PRO A 121 -4.88 -4.81 -14.51
C PRO A 121 -5.37 -4.83 -13.07
N GLU A 122 -6.54 -4.21 -12.84
CA GLU A 122 -7.17 -4.11 -11.51
C GLU A 122 -7.39 -5.50 -10.89
N HIS A 123 -7.04 -5.64 -9.61
CA HIS A 123 -7.19 -6.86 -8.83
C HIS A 123 -6.40 -8.07 -9.39
N ARG A 124 -5.28 -7.83 -10.08
CA ARG A 124 -4.35 -8.87 -10.51
C ARG A 124 -3.00 -8.68 -9.85
N VAL A 125 -2.60 -9.68 -9.07
CA VAL A 125 -1.35 -9.63 -8.30
C VAL A 125 -0.13 -9.83 -9.20
N LYS A 126 0.76 -8.85 -9.21
CA LYS A 126 2.06 -8.96 -9.86
C LYS A 126 3.05 -9.72 -8.97
N PRO A 127 4.05 -10.39 -9.55
CA PRO A 127 4.98 -11.26 -8.82
C PRO A 127 5.71 -10.60 -7.64
N GLY A 128 5.91 -9.27 -7.68
CA GLY A 128 6.81 -8.57 -6.76
C GLY A 128 6.51 -8.76 -5.28
N ALA A 129 5.24 -8.67 -4.86
CA ALA A 129 4.85 -8.82 -3.47
C ALA A 129 5.12 -10.26 -2.95
N PHE A 130 4.74 -11.27 -3.73
CA PHE A 130 4.99 -12.67 -3.41
C PHE A 130 6.50 -12.99 -3.34
N LEU A 131 7.26 -12.58 -4.36
CA LEU A 131 8.71 -12.82 -4.40
C LEU A 131 9.44 -12.17 -3.23
N LEU A 132 9.03 -10.95 -2.83
CA LEU A 132 9.59 -10.28 -1.67
C LEU A 132 9.25 -11.04 -0.38
N ALA A 133 8.00 -11.43 -0.18
CA ALA A 133 7.55 -12.18 0.99
C ALA A 133 8.31 -13.48 1.15
N LYS A 134 8.43 -14.25 0.06
CA LYS A 134 9.16 -15.51 0.01
C LYS A 134 10.65 -15.33 0.32
N LYS A 135 11.28 -14.32 -0.29
CA LYS A 135 12.72 -14.05 -0.10
C LYS A 135 13.04 -13.51 1.29
N SER A 136 12.20 -12.65 1.84
CA SER A 136 12.39 -12.03 3.16
C SER A 136 11.85 -12.86 4.32
N LEU A 137 11.11 -13.94 4.04
CA LEU A 137 10.39 -14.77 5.02
C LEU A 137 9.41 -13.93 5.88
N ARG A 138 8.83 -12.91 5.28
CA ARG A 138 7.82 -12.06 5.94
C ARG A 138 6.43 -12.39 5.44
N PRO A 139 5.42 -12.48 6.33
CA PRO A 139 4.05 -12.72 5.90
C PRO A 139 3.51 -11.51 5.12
N ILE A 140 2.59 -11.79 4.19
CA ILE A 140 1.73 -10.78 3.59
C ILE A 140 0.46 -10.68 4.42
N VAL A 141 0.07 -9.45 4.74
CA VAL A 141 -1.20 -9.14 5.41
C VAL A 141 -2.05 -8.31 4.45
N PRO A 142 -3.14 -8.85 3.92
CA PRO A 142 -4.09 -8.08 3.14
C PRO A 142 -4.75 -7.02 4.02
N VAL A 143 -4.86 -5.80 3.51
CA VAL A 143 -5.60 -4.74 4.19
C VAL A 143 -6.47 -3.97 3.19
N ILE A 144 -7.73 -3.78 3.54
CA ILE A 144 -8.65 -2.97 2.75
C ILE A 144 -9.18 -1.84 3.61
N VAL A 145 -9.13 -0.63 3.06
CA VAL A 145 -9.86 0.49 3.62
C VAL A 145 -11.05 0.79 2.72
N ASP A 146 -12.24 0.52 3.24
CA ASP A 146 -13.48 0.83 2.55
C ASP A 146 -14.13 2.07 3.13
N VAL A 147 -14.69 2.92 2.24
CA VAL A 147 -15.31 4.18 2.60
C VAL A 147 -16.74 4.18 2.07
N LYS A 148 -17.73 4.27 2.96
CA LYS A 148 -19.15 4.19 2.62
C LYS A 148 -19.56 5.25 1.59
N ASN A 149 -19.11 6.50 1.79
CA ASN A 149 -19.40 7.60 0.89
C ASN A 149 -18.09 8.10 0.27
N SER A 150 -17.88 7.79 -1.01
CA SER A 150 -16.68 8.18 -1.75
C SER A 150 -17.02 8.72 -3.13
N TRP A 151 -16.15 9.60 -3.65
CA TRP A 151 -16.09 9.86 -5.07
C TRP A 151 -15.31 8.72 -5.73
N LYS A 152 -15.77 8.29 -6.89
CA LYS A 152 -15.18 7.20 -7.67
C LYS A 152 -14.65 7.78 -8.97
N PHE A 153 -13.36 7.61 -9.20
CA PHE A 153 -12.70 8.02 -10.43
C PHE A 153 -12.27 6.75 -11.17
N LYS A 154 -12.82 6.53 -12.35
CA LYS A 154 -12.54 5.32 -13.13
C LYS A 154 -11.46 5.61 -14.18
N ASN A 155 -10.42 4.78 -14.16
CA ASN A 155 -9.38 4.70 -15.17
C ASN A 155 -9.19 3.21 -15.51
N TRP A 156 -7.96 2.65 -15.47
CA TRP A 156 -7.73 1.21 -15.53
C TRP A 156 -8.21 0.49 -14.25
N HIS A 157 -8.43 1.22 -13.18
CA HIS A 157 -9.01 0.80 -11.89
C HIS A 157 -10.02 1.84 -11.39
N THR A 158 -10.81 1.47 -10.40
CA THR A 158 -11.67 2.42 -9.69
C THR A 158 -10.92 3.01 -8.50
N PHE A 159 -10.61 4.30 -8.57
CA PHE A 159 -9.96 5.03 -7.50
C PHE A 159 -10.99 5.65 -6.55
N TYR A 160 -10.88 5.34 -5.26
CA TYR A 160 -11.82 5.80 -4.24
C TYR A 160 -11.24 6.96 -3.46
N PHE A 161 -11.95 8.08 -3.44
CA PHE A 161 -11.62 9.27 -2.67
C PHE A 161 -12.74 9.55 -1.66
N SER A 162 -12.41 9.55 -0.37
CA SER A 162 -13.41 9.72 0.70
C SER A 162 -14.14 11.06 0.60
N LYS A 163 -15.42 11.06 0.91
CA LYS A 163 -16.12 12.28 1.27
C LYS A 163 -15.91 12.56 2.76
N PRO A 164 -15.82 13.84 3.17
CA PRO A 164 -15.75 14.20 4.59
C PRO A 164 -16.92 13.63 5.38
N PHE A 165 -16.72 13.35 6.66
CA PHE A 165 -17.72 12.79 7.58
C PHE A 165 -18.30 11.43 7.17
N SER A 166 -17.60 10.68 6.35
CA SER A 166 -17.97 9.32 5.96
C SER A 166 -17.68 8.31 7.07
N LYS A 167 -18.25 7.10 6.94
CA LYS A 167 -17.83 5.93 7.72
C LYS A 167 -16.74 5.21 6.92
N MET A 168 -15.64 4.93 7.59
CA MET A 168 -14.49 4.22 7.03
C MET A 168 -14.28 2.92 7.81
N SER A 169 -14.10 1.81 7.13
CA SER A 169 -13.76 0.52 7.72
C SER A 169 -12.36 0.13 7.27
N VAL A 170 -11.49 -0.21 8.22
CA VAL A 170 -10.17 -0.78 7.98
C VAL A 170 -10.25 -2.25 8.35
N VAL A 171 -10.04 -3.13 7.38
CA VAL A 171 -10.14 -4.58 7.56
C VAL A 171 -8.78 -5.20 7.30
N TYR A 172 -8.26 -5.89 8.30
CA TYR A 172 -7.04 -6.69 8.20
C TYR A 172 -7.42 -8.14 7.93
N GLY A 173 -6.95 -8.68 6.80
CA GLY A 173 -7.05 -10.10 6.50
C GLY A 173 -6.10 -10.94 7.36
N LYS A 174 -6.25 -12.26 7.26
CA LYS A 174 -5.32 -13.18 7.91
C LYS A 174 -3.94 -13.12 7.26
N PRO A 175 -2.85 -13.23 8.04
CA PRO A 175 -1.50 -13.28 7.48
C PRO A 175 -1.31 -14.49 6.57
N LEU A 176 -0.70 -14.26 5.42
CA LEU A 176 -0.36 -15.29 4.45
C LEU A 176 1.14 -15.60 4.57
N TYR A 177 1.47 -16.83 4.87
CA TYR A 177 2.82 -17.36 4.90
C TYR A 177 3.06 -18.17 3.63
N PHE A 178 4.30 -18.17 3.12
CA PHE A 178 4.66 -18.81 1.87
C PHE A 178 5.81 -19.80 2.08
N ASP A 179 5.65 -21.00 1.54
CA ASP A 179 6.68 -22.01 1.58
C ASP A 179 7.78 -21.77 0.54
N LYS A 180 8.99 -22.30 0.81
CA LYS A 180 10.11 -22.17 -0.11
C LYS A 180 9.82 -22.76 -1.50
N ASN A 181 9.01 -23.80 -1.56
CA ASN A 181 8.66 -24.51 -2.80
C ASN A 181 7.33 -24.02 -3.42
N GLU A 182 6.64 -23.06 -2.81
CA GLU A 182 5.38 -22.54 -3.35
C GLU A 182 5.62 -21.87 -4.71
N SER A 183 4.82 -22.26 -5.72
CA SER A 183 4.95 -21.74 -7.08
C SER A 183 4.51 -20.27 -7.16
N LEU A 184 4.95 -19.57 -8.21
CA LEU A 184 4.57 -18.18 -8.43
C LEU A 184 3.05 -18.04 -8.61
N GLU A 185 2.46 -18.95 -9.39
CA GLU A 185 1.02 -18.96 -9.69
C GLU A 185 0.22 -19.17 -8.39
N ALA A 186 0.56 -20.20 -7.60
CA ALA A 186 -0.13 -20.48 -6.34
C ALA A 186 0.00 -19.33 -5.35
N GLY A 187 1.20 -18.75 -5.21
CA GLY A 187 1.45 -17.64 -4.29
C GLY A 187 0.71 -16.36 -4.69
N THR A 188 0.68 -16.01 -5.98
CA THR A 188 -0.06 -14.83 -6.45
C THR A 188 -1.57 -15.02 -6.33
N GLU A 189 -2.09 -16.20 -6.68
CA GLU A 189 -3.51 -16.55 -6.53
C GLU A 189 -3.96 -16.50 -5.05
N LYS A 190 -3.13 -16.97 -4.13
CA LYS A 190 -3.39 -16.92 -2.69
C LYS A 190 -3.54 -15.48 -2.18
N ILE A 191 -2.73 -14.54 -2.72
CA ILE A 191 -2.86 -13.12 -2.40
C ILE A 191 -4.11 -12.51 -3.03
N GLU A 192 -4.48 -12.90 -4.25
CA GLU A 192 -5.68 -12.41 -4.95
C GLU A 192 -6.98 -12.79 -4.25
N LYS A 193 -7.02 -13.97 -3.62
CA LYS A 193 -8.20 -14.52 -2.94
C LYS A 193 -8.37 -14.03 -1.50
N ALA A 194 -7.37 -13.38 -0.94
CA ALA A 194 -7.34 -12.96 0.46
C ALA A 194 -7.85 -11.55 0.65
#